data_ee9f1f32d3f511047e6ecc7bad5d7411
#
_entry.id   ee9f1f32d3f511047e6ecc7bad5d7411
#
_cell.length_a   1.000
_cell.length_b   1.000
_cell.length_c   1.000
_cell.angle_alpha   90.00
_cell.angle_beta   90.00
_cell.angle_gamma   90.00
#
_symmetry.space_group_name_H-M   'P 1'
#
loop_
_entity.id
_entity.type
_entity.pdbx_description
1 polymer ?
#
loop_
_entity_poly.entity_id
_entity_poly.type
_entity_poly.pdbx_seq_one_letter_code
_entity_poly.pdbx_strand_id
1 'polypeptide(L)'
;MKKPMMGAAMTAAAAALLASAALAGAGAEIPAAKAGDDLPINAVQVVGTHNSYALPADARVMETMAPRLTALMAAMKSKMSPEQSAAMADEHPGGLTDMAQTLDYVQMPLQAQLRSGVRSVEIDLQPDPRGGAYADPLPYRELRAKGVTDLAPIYRDELSKPGLKVFHVADLDFRSQCPTFRSCLTLLRQWSDAEPDHSPVFVLLEPKLSGLDRVIPGASVVPPFDKAQFEEIDETIRSVLGRDKVFTPDDLRGKKPTLESAVLAKQWPTLGQARGKFVFLFLVPAMNLQAFAPYLEGRPSLEGRMAFVQGKPGMAHTAFMLFDNALTHGPEIRDAVRKGYLVRTRADIDTADARRNDPRRRDAALASGAQIVSTDYLTAPNIYGNGYQVAPYSKGWRCNSVVAKCADNGGISNP
;
A
#
# COMPACT_ATOMS: atom_id res chain seq x y z
N MET A 1 28.13 -96.80 -37.33
CA MET A 1 27.42 -97.90 -36.65
C MET A 1 26.58 -97.26 -35.52
N LYS A 2 25.33 -97.68 -35.53
CA LYS A 2 24.31 -97.63 -34.50
C LYS A 2 23.73 -96.29 -34.03
N LYS A 3 22.54 -96.06 -34.50
CA LYS A 3 21.39 -95.37 -33.87
C LYS A 3 20.98 -96.14 -32.57
N PRO A 4 19.92 -95.82 -31.84
CA PRO A 4 19.07 -94.61 -31.68
C PRO A 4 18.73 -94.31 -30.19
N MET A 5 17.98 -93.29 -29.87
CA MET A 5 16.56 -93.30 -29.35
C MET A 5 16.25 -92.00 -28.64
N MET A 6 15.30 -91.32 -29.08
CA MET A 6 13.96 -90.89 -28.59
C MET A 6 13.87 -90.66 -27.07
N GLY A 7 13.34 -89.51 -26.73
CA GLY A 7 12.75 -89.24 -25.43
C GLY A 7 12.23 -87.79 -25.27
N ALA A 8 10.93 -87.63 -25.53
CA ALA A 8 9.93 -86.79 -24.86
C ALA A 8 10.08 -85.27 -24.74
N ALA A 9 9.17 -84.63 -25.39
CA ALA A 9 8.80 -83.23 -25.22
C ALA A 9 8.20 -82.97 -23.83
N MET A 10 8.63 -81.88 -23.23
CA MET A 10 7.82 -81.16 -22.21
C MET A 10 7.85 -79.67 -22.52
N THR A 11 6.69 -79.20 -22.91
CA THR A 11 6.36 -77.75 -23.07
C THR A 11 6.33 -77.12 -21.71
N ALA A 12 7.19 -76.09 -21.52
CA ALA A 12 7.08 -75.19 -20.42
C ALA A 12 6.66 -73.78 -20.98
N ALA A 13 5.41 -73.46 -20.72
CA ALA A 13 4.88 -72.14 -21.02
C ALA A 13 5.53 -71.10 -20.10
N ALA A 14 6.31 -70.18 -20.66
CA ALA A 14 6.83 -68.99 -19.95
C ALA A 14 5.72 -67.95 -19.92
N ALA A 15 5.11 -67.77 -18.76
CA ALA A 15 4.22 -66.64 -18.48
C ALA A 15 5.08 -65.34 -18.29
N ALA A 16 5.01 -64.42 -19.27
CA ALA A 16 5.56 -63.12 -19.17
C ALA A 16 4.63 -62.28 -18.28
N LEU A 17 5.06 -62.02 -17.04
CA LEU A 17 4.46 -60.97 -16.17
C LEU A 17 4.86 -59.61 -16.68
N LEU A 18 3.96 -58.93 -17.38
CA LEU A 18 4.02 -57.49 -17.64
C LEU A 18 3.67 -56.76 -16.34
N ALA A 19 4.67 -56.32 -15.62
CA ALA A 19 4.52 -55.33 -14.54
C ALA A 19 4.19 -53.98 -15.14
N SER A 20 2.92 -53.63 -15.22
CA SER A 20 2.45 -52.25 -15.48
C SER A 20 2.81 -51.38 -14.28
N ALA A 21 3.91 -50.63 -14.36
CA ALA A 21 4.19 -49.56 -13.44
C ALA A 21 3.17 -48.42 -13.71
N ALA A 22 2.12 -48.38 -12.92
CA ALA A 22 1.25 -47.21 -12.85
C ALA A 22 2.06 -46.03 -12.26
N LEU A 23 2.52 -45.14 -13.10
CA LEU A 23 2.94 -43.81 -12.69
C LEU A 23 1.68 -43.10 -12.16
N ALA A 24 1.47 -43.17 -10.85
CA ALA A 24 0.59 -42.28 -10.13
C ALA A 24 1.22 -40.90 -10.21
N GLY A 25 0.89 -40.14 -11.25
CA GLY A 25 1.12 -38.71 -11.27
C GLY A 25 0.35 -38.13 -10.08
N ALA A 26 1.07 -37.61 -9.10
CA ALA A 26 0.50 -36.77 -8.08
C ALA A 26 -0.13 -35.57 -8.81
N GLY A 27 -1.39 -35.68 -9.15
CA GLY A 27 -2.18 -34.51 -9.57
C GLY A 27 -2.16 -33.57 -8.40
N ALA A 28 -1.53 -32.43 -8.59
CA ALA A 28 -1.67 -31.33 -7.64
C ALA A 28 -3.17 -31.09 -7.46
N GLU A 29 -3.69 -31.37 -6.28
CA GLU A 29 -5.09 -31.06 -5.95
C GLU A 29 -5.27 -29.55 -6.22
N ILE A 30 -6.16 -29.24 -7.16
CA ILE A 30 -6.60 -27.84 -7.36
C ILE A 30 -7.30 -27.46 -6.05
N PRO A 31 -6.79 -26.47 -5.30
CA PRO A 31 -7.42 -26.07 -4.04
C PRO A 31 -8.88 -25.72 -4.29
N ALA A 32 -9.79 -26.21 -3.45
CA ALA A 32 -11.20 -25.88 -3.54
C ALA A 32 -11.38 -24.36 -3.51
N ALA A 33 -12.16 -23.80 -4.44
CA ALA A 33 -12.42 -22.36 -4.51
C ALA A 33 -12.98 -21.88 -3.18
N LYS A 34 -12.38 -20.82 -2.61
CA LYS A 34 -12.87 -20.20 -1.37
C LYS A 34 -14.07 -19.33 -1.68
N ALA A 35 -15.00 -19.21 -0.73
CA ALA A 35 -16.17 -18.35 -0.88
C ALA A 35 -15.73 -16.90 -1.21
N GLY A 36 -16.19 -16.39 -2.35
CA GLY A 36 -15.83 -15.07 -2.88
C GLY A 36 -14.65 -15.05 -3.85
N ASP A 37 -14.00 -16.17 -4.15
CA ASP A 37 -12.88 -16.23 -5.10
C ASP A 37 -13.25 -15.76 -6.51
N ASP A 38 -14.52 -15.82 -6.89
CA ASP A 38 -15.02 -15.33 -8.19
C ASP A 38 -15.24 -13.82 -8.24
N LEU A 39 -15.19 -13.13 -7.08
CA LEU A 39 -15.38 -11.67 -7.06
C LEU A 39 -14.13 -10.97 -7.64
N PRO A 40 -14.29 -10.01 -8.58
CA PRO A 40 -13.18 -9.16 -9.00
C PRO A 40 -12.60 -8.37 -7.82
N ILE A 41 -11.29 -8.12 -7.82
CA ILE A 41 -10.64 -7.38 -6.73
C ILE A 41 -11.16 -5.95 -6.56
N ASN A 42 -11.73 -5.34 -7.61
CA ASN A 42 -12.39 -4.04 -7.51
C ASN A 42 -13.86 -4.13 -7.07
N ALA A 43 -14.38 -5.35 -6.81
CA ALA A 43 -15.71 -5.59 -6.23
C ALA A 43 -15.65 -5.94 -4.74
N VAL A 44 -14.52 -5.70 -4.09
CA VAL A 44 -14.37 -5.85 -2.64
C VAL A 44 -13.91 -4.54 -2.01
N GLN A 45 -14.13 -4.39 -0.70
CA GLN A 45 -13.60 -3.31 0.11
C GLN A 45 -12.64 -3.87 1.14
N VAL A 46 -11.50 -3.22 1.32
CA VAL A 46 -10.47 -3.55 2.32
C VAL A 46 -10.24 -2.38 3.27
N VAL A 47 -9.84 -2.69 4.49
CA VAL A 47 -9.30 -1.71 5.43
C VAL A 47 -7.79 -1.67 5.27
N GLY A 48 -7.25 -0.47 5.23
CA GLY A 48 -5.83 -0.19 5.16
C GLY A 48 -5.37 0.74 6.28
N THR A 49 -4.06 0.87 6.42
CA THR A 49 -3.43 1.87 7.28
C THR A 49 -2.81 2.98 6.46
N HIS A 50 -2.82 4.19 7.01
CA HIS A 50 -2.06 5.33 6.53
C HIS A 50 -0.70 5.30 7.22
N ASN A 51 0.37 5.69 6.53
CA ASN A 51 1.74 5.66 7.07
C ASN A 51 2.07 4.38 7.86
N SER A 52 1.86 3.22 7.23
CA SER A 52 1.84 1.91 7.90
C SER A 52 3.14 1.53 8.62
N TYR A 53 4.22 2.21 8.30
CA TYR A 53 5.57 2.05 8.86
C TYR A 53 5.82 2.92 10.10
N ALA A 54 4.94 3.86 10.44
CA ALA A 54 5.21 4.93 11.40
C ALA A 54 5.48 4.40 12.82
N LEU A 55 6.52 4.95 13.43
CA LEU A 55 6.80 4.88 14.86
C LEU A 55 6.49 6.23 15.50
N PRO A 56 6.17 6.28 16.80
CA PRO A 56 5.89 7.56 17.46
C PRO A 56 7.03 8.56 17.26
N ALA A 57 6.70 9.80 16.92
CA ALA A 57 7.68 10.87 16.89
C ALA A 57 8.25 11.13 18.30
N ASP A 58 9.51 11.58 18.40
CA ASP A 58 10.06 12.02 19.70
C ASP A 58 9.39 13.35 20.07
N ALA A 59 8.78 13.42 21.24
CA ALA A 59 8.05 14.61 21.72
C ALA A 59 8.94 15.88 21.69
N ARG A 60 10.24 15.76 22.00
CA ARG A 60 11.19 16.87 21.97
C ARG A 60 11.46 17.39 20.55
N VAL A 61 11.33 16.49 19.53
CA VAL A 61 11.36 16.91 18.11
C VAL A 61 10.15 17.77 17.82
N MET A 62 8.96 17.35 18.25
CA MET A 62 7.74 18.14 18.08
C MET A 62 7.82 19.51 18.80
N GLU A 63 8.27 19.54 20.04
CA GLU A 63 8.50 20.78 20.80
C GLU A 63 9.48 21.74 20.09
N THR A 64 10.52 21.19 19.47
CA THR A 64 11.54 21.98 18.76
C THR A 64 11.04 22.51 17.41
N MET A 65 10.30 21.69 16.67
CA MET A 65 9.91 21.96 15.28
C MET A 65 8.52 22.58 15.14
N ALA A 66 7.56 22.24 16.02
CA ALA A 66 6.17 22.69 15.89
C ALA A 66 6.00 24.21 15.85
N PRO A 67 6.69 25.04 16.66
CA PRO A 67 6.57 26.49 16.56
C PRO A 67 7.02 27.05 15.21
N ARG A 68 8.07 26.47 14.62
CA ARG A 68 8.58 26.88 13.29
C ARG A 68 7.57 26.54 12.20
N LEU A 69 6.95 25.35 12.29
CA LEU A 69 5.95 24.90 11.35
C LEU A 69 4.65 25.69 11.45
N THR A 70 4.20 25.99 12.67
CA THR A 70 3.02 26.83 12.90
C THR A 70 3.18 28.21 12.25
N ALA A 71 4.33 28.84 12.44
CA ALA A 71 4.64 30.13 11.81
C ALA A 71 4.68 30.02 10.27
N LEU A 72 5.27 28.94 9.74
CA LEU A 72 5.33 28.65 8.31
C LEU A 72 3.94 28.45 7.71
N MET A 73 3.11 27.61 8.34
CA MET A 73 1.74 27.33 7.87
C MET A 73 0.88 28.61 7.86
N ALA A 74 1.02 29.47 8.88
CA ALA A 74 0.34 30.75 8.92
C ALA A 74 0.77 31.66 7.76
N ALA A 75 2.08 31.71 7.47
CA ALA A 75 2.63 32.49 6.36
C ALA A 75 2.22 31.94 4.98
N MET A 76 2.12 30.62 4.83
CA MET A 76 1.62 29.98 3.61
C MET A 76 0.13 30.24 3.39
N LYS A 77 -0.68 30.09 4.44
CA LYS A 77 -2.13 30.30 4.38
C LYS A 77 -2.48 31.71 3.93
N SER A 78 -1.71 32.72 4.37
CA SER A 78 -1.93 34.11 3.98
C SER A 78 -1.67 34.41 2.49
N LYS A 79 -1.02 33.48 1.77
CA LYS A 79 -0.66 33.61 0.34
C LYS A 79 -1.49 32.67 -0.56
N MET A 80 -2.35 31.82 0.01
CA MET A 80 -3.16 30.89 -0.74
C MET A 80 -4.28 31.59 -1.50
N SER A 81 -4.57 31.12 -2.72
CA SER A 81 -5.81 31.48 -3.42
C SER A 81 -7.03 30.87 -2.71
N PRO A 82 -8.25 31.37 -2.98
CA PRO A 82 -9.47 30.74 -2.46
C PRO A 82 -9.59 29.25 -2.80
N GLU A 83 -9.20 28.88 -4.02
CA GLU A 83 -9.23 27.47 -4.49
C GLU A 83 -8.22 26.61 -3.74
N GLN A 84 -6.98 27.11 -3.53
CA GLN A 84 -5.96 26.41 -2.73
C GLN A 84 -6.40 26.27 -1.28
N SER A 85 -7.03 27.29 -0.71
CA SER A 85 -7.55 27.24 0.66
C SER A 85 -8.72 26.24 0.79
N ALA A 86 -9.59 26.16 -0.22
CA ALA A 86 -10.67 25.17 -0.26
C ALA A 86 -10.14 23.74 -0.39
N ALA A 87 -9.15 23.51 -1.26
CA ALA A 87 -8.49 22.20 -1.41
C ALA A 87 -7.79 21.78 -0.11
N MET A 88 -7.06 22.70 0.54
CA MET A 88 -6.42 22.45 1.83
C MET A 88 -7.45 22.12 2.92
N ALA A 89 -8.60 22.80 2.95
CA ALA A 89 -9.66 22.53 3.93
C ALA A 89 -10.37 21.19 3.68
N ASP A 90 -10.42 20.72 2.43
CA ASP A 90 -10.96 19.40 2.08
C ASP A 90 -9.98 18.27 2.45
N GLU A 91 -8.69 18.46 2.15
CA GLU A 91 -7.62 17.51 2.49
C GLU A 91 -7.35 17.47 4.01
N HIS A 92 -7.41 18.61 4.70
CA HIS A 92 -7.11 18.76 6.13
C HIS A 92 -8.23 19.47 6.90
N PRO A 93 -9.39 18.85 7.07
CA PRO A 93 -10.57 19.49 7.70
C PRO A 93 -10.37 19.78 9.19
N GLY A 94 -9.39 19.17 9.85
CA GLY A 94 -8.95 19.49 11.21
C GLY A 94 -8.09 20.77 11.29
N GLY A 95 -7.61 21.24 10.13
CA GLY A 95 -6.60 22.28 10.02
C GLY A 95 -5.20 21.79 10.40
N LEU A 96 -4.17 22.40 9.85
CA LEU A 96 -2.76 22.12 10.15
C LEU A 96 -2.18 23.12 11.17
N THR A 97 -2.98 23.54 12.15
CA THR A 97 -2.59 24.57 13.11
C THR A 97 -1.79 24.02 14.30
N ASP A 98 -1.91 22.72 14.57
CA ASP A 98 -1.16 22.01 15.61
C ASP A 98 -0.53 20.74 15.02
N MET A 99 0.70 20.86 14.55
CA MET A 99 1.42 19.75 13.91
C MET A 99 1.71 18.60 14.86
N ALA A 100 1.89 18.88 16.16
CA ALA A 100 2.11 17.83 17.13
C ALA A 100 0.86 16.93 17.26
N GLN A 101 -0.33 17.54 17.31
CA GLN A 101 -1.58 16.78 17.33
C GLN A 101 -1.87 16.10 16.00
N THR A 102 -1.57 16.74 14.87
CA THR A 102 -1.80 16.18 13.53
C THR A 102 -1.01 14.90 13.30
N LEU A 103 0.19 14.81 13.87
CA LEU A 103 1.11 13.69 13.73
C LEU A 103 1.13 12.73 14.95
N ASP A 104 0.18 12.87 15.86
CA ASP A 104 0.06 12.02 17.04
C ASP A 104 -0.67 10.71 16.72
N TYR A 105 -0.03 9.86 15.95
CA TYR A 105 -0.49 8.51 15.63
C TYR A 105 0.67 7.51 15.69
N VAL A 106 0.34 6.24 15.83
CA VAL A 106 1.31 5.13 15.86
C VAL A 106 0.72 3.91 15.22
N GLN A 107 1.54 3.20 14.45
CA GLN A 107 1.11 1.97 13.79
C GLN A 107 1.64 0.72 14.51
N MET A 108 0.82 -0.33 14.55
CA MET A 108 1.28 -1.65 14.93
C MET A 108 2.42 -2.11 14.01
N PRO A 109 3.27 -3.08 14.42
CA PRO A 109 4.25 -3.68 13.52
C PRO A 109 3.61 -4.12 12.19
N LEU A 110 4.23 -3.80 11.05
CA LEU A 110 3.67 -3.95 9.70
C LEU A 110 3.10 -5.36 9.45
N GLN A 111 3.83 -6.40 9.86
CA GLN A 111 3.35 -7.78 9.73
C GLN A 111 2.17 -8.09 10.68
N ALA A 112 2.07 -7.42 11.83
CA ALA A 112 0.93 -7.58 12.72
C ALA A 112 -0.33 -6.94 12.14
N GLN A 113 -0.21 -5.79 11.45
CA GLN A 113 -1.31 -5.20 10.71
C GLN A 113 -1.87 -6.18 9.68
N LEU A 114 -1.02 -6.81 8.87
CA LEU A 114 -1.43 -7.79 7.87
C LEU A 114 -2.09 -9.04 8.49
N ARG A 115 -1.55 -9.53 9.63
CA ARG A 115 -2.15 -10.65 10.38
C ARG A 115 -3.52 -10.30 10.98
N SER A 116 -3.76 -9.03 11.32
CA SER A 116 -5.07 -8.58 11.82
C SER A 116 -6.15 -8.46 10.75
N GLY A 117 -5.78 -8.63 9.46
CA GLY A 117 -6.73 -8.53 8.35
C GLY A 117 -6.60 -7.25 7.52
N VAL A 118 -5.66 -6.36 7.83
CA VAL A 118 -5.32 -5.22 6.96
C VAL A 118 -4.89 -5.73 5.59
N ARG A 119 -5.42 -5.12 4.52
CA ARG A 119 -5.09 -5.45 3.12
C ARG A 119 -4.74 -4.23 2.28
N SER A 120 -4.50 -3.10 2.91
CA SER A 120 -3.80 -1.98 2.28
C SER A 120 -2.80 -1.39 3.27
N VAL A 121 -1.59 -1.13 2.79
CA VAL A 121 -0.53 -0.46 3.56
C VAL A 121 0.01 0.70 2.74
N GLU A 122 0.45 1.76 3.42
CA GLU A 122 0.99 2.95 2.80
C GLU A 122 2.46 3.12 3.19
N ILE A 123 3.30 3.39 2.20
CA ILE A 123 4.75 3.53 2.33
C ILE A 123 5.18 4.81 1.62
N ASP A 124 5.63 5.79 2.39
CA ASP A 124 6.18 7.03 1.86
C ASP A 124 7.64 6.85 1.46
N LEU A 125 7.99 7.38 0.31
CA LEU A 125 9.30 7.18 -0.29
C LEU A 125 10.07 8.50 -0.34
N GLN A 126 11.19 8.54 0.35
CA GLN A 126 12.12 9.65 0.37
C GLN A 126 13.32 9.33 -0.54
N PRO A 127 13.64 10.14 -1.53
CA PRO A 127 14.78 9.90 -2.41
C PRO A 127 16.10 10.14 -1.69
N ASP A 128 17.04 9.20 -1.78
CA ASP A 128 18.39 9.36 -1.21
C ASP A 128 19.45 8.64 -2.07
N PRO A 129 19.67 9.10 -3.31
CA PRO A 129 20.52 8.39 -4.28
C PRO A 129 22.00 8.32 -3.87
N ARG A 130 22.45 9.16 -2.94
CA ARG A 130 23.86 9.17 -2.46
C ARG A 130 24.00 8.56 -1.07
N GLY A 131 22.91 8.42 -0.34
CA GLY A 131 22.91 8.04 1.06
C GLY A 131 23.24 9.22 1.99
N GLY A 132 22.75 9.13 3.23
CA GLY A 132 23.09 10.07 4.30
C GLY A 132 22.28 11.35 4.36
N ALA A 133 21.39 11.63 3.39
CA ALA A 133 20.57 12.84 3.39
C ALA A 133 19.75 13.02 4.68
N TYR A 134 19.40 11.90 5.32
CA TYR A 134 18.51 11.85 6.49
C TYR A 134 19.14 11.18 7.72
N ALA A 135 20.45 10.87 7.67
CA ALA A 135 21.11 10.14 8.76
C ALA A 135 21.34 10.99 10.01
N ASP A 136 21.22 12.31 9.91
CA ASP A 136 21.42 13.24 11.02
C ASP A 136 20.39 14.39 10.99
N PRO A 137 19.13 14.13 11.41
CA PRO A 137 18.04 15.11 11.36
C PRO A 137 18.35 16.39 12.14
N LEU A 138 17.91 17.55 11.60
CA LEU A 138 18.13 18.86 12.21
C LEU A 138 17.74 18.92 13.69
N PRO A 139 16.53 18.50 14.12
CA PRO A 139 16.17 18.59 15.53
C PRO A 139 17.05 17.73 16.43
N TYR A 140 17.55 16.59 15.95
CA TYR A 140 18.49 15.77 16.73
C TYR A 140 19.84 16.43 16.88
N ARG A 141 20.34 17.16 15.87
CA ARG A 141 21.57 17.96 15.99
C ARG A 141 21.39 19.07 17.01
N GLU A 142 20.27 19.79 16.95
CA GLU A 142 19.98 20.89 17.87
C GLU A 142 19.79 20.42 19.31
N LEU A 143 19.09 19.30 19.52
CA LEU A 143 18.90 18.69 20.85
C LEU A 143 20.22 18.21 21.44
N ARG A 144 21.08 17.53 20.66
CA ARG A 144 22.43 17.13 21.11
C ARG A 144 23.29 18.33 21.46
N ALA A 145 23.24 19.41 20.70
CA ALA A 145 23.96 20.65 21.03
C ALA A 145 23.50 21.28 22.36
N LYS A 146 22.26 20.95 22.81
CA LYS A 146 21.74 21.33 24.14
C LYS A 146 22.02 20.30 25.23
N GLY A 147 22.81 19.25 24.92
CA GLY A 147 23.19 18.21 25.89
C GLY A 147 22.22 17.04 26.03
N VAL A 148 21.21 16.90 25.15
CA VAL A 148 20.31 15.77 25.15
C VAL A 148 21.01 14.54 24.57
N THR A 149 21.07 13.44 25.33
CA THR A 149 21.81 12.21 24.95
C THR A 149 20.92 10.99 24.71
N ASP A 150 19.66 11.03 25.20
CA ASP A 150 18.70 9.93 25.21
C ASP A 150 17.62 10.06 24.11
N LEU A 151 18.00 10.58 22.94
CA LEU A 151 17.11 10.71 21.80
C LEU A 151 16.58 9.34 21.35
N ALA A 152 15.33 9.31 20.91
CA ALA A 152 14.74 8.10 20.36
C ALA A 152 15.59 7.56 19.18
N PRO A 153 15.87 6.26 19.12
CA PRO A 153 16.78 5.71 18.12
C PRO A 153 16.21 5.82 16.70
N ILE A 154 17.13 6.03 15.75
CA ILE A 154 16.89 5.90 14.30
C ILE A 154 17.90 4.92 13.71
N TYR A 155 17.57 4.31 12.59
CA TYR A 155 18.44 3.35 11.89
C TYR A 155 19.51 4.07 11.08
N ARG A 156 20.48 4.71 11.78
CA ARG A 156 21.49 5.60 11.19
C ARG A 156 22.32 4.90 10.10
N ASP A 157 22.68 3.63 10.30
CA ASP A 157 23.48 2.87 9.34
C ASP A 157 22.76 2.65 8.02
N GLU A 158 21.45 2.33 8.07
CA GLU A 158 20.60 2.18 6.90
C GLU A 158 20.33 3.53 6.23
N LEU A 159 20.13 4.58 7.02
CA LEU A 159 19.92 5.94 6.50
C LEU A 159 21.19 6.52 5.86
N SER A 160 22.36 6.01 6.19
CA SER A 160 23.64 6.45 5.60
C SER A 160 23.94 5.82 4.24
N LYS A 161 23.24 4.75 3.84
CA LYS A 161 23.45 4.06 2.56
C LYS A 161 22.61 4.70 1.45
N PRO A 162 23.02 4.62 0.18
CA PRO A 162 22.16 4.99 -0.96
C PRO A 162 20.85 4.20 -1.01
N GLY A 163 19.81 4.79 -1.60
CA GLY A 163 18.54 4.14 -1.86
C GLY A 163 17.36 4.81 -1.16
N LEU A 164 16.15 4.47 -1.59
CA LEU A 164 14.91 5.04 -1.08
C LEU A 164 14.70 4.77 0.40
N LYS A 165 14.46 5.84 1.18
CA LYS A 165 14.12 5.77 2.61
C LYS A 165 12.61 5.80 2.82
N VAL A 166 12.18 5.36 4.00
CA VAL A 166 10.76 5.27 4.35
C VAL A 166 10.52 5.98 5.67
N PHE A 167 9.92 7.13 5.58
CA PHE A 167 9.37 7.93 6.68
C PHE A 167 8.52 9.08 6.10
N HIS A 168 7.70 9.73 6.93
CA HIS A 168 6.70 10.69 6.48
C HIS A 168 7.32 12.07 6.12
N VAL A 169 7.89 12.78 7.10
CA VAL A 169 8.43 14.13 6.89
C VAL A 169 9.84 14.21 7.45
N ALA A 170 10.81 14.54 6.58
CA ALA A 170 12.19 14.77 7.01
C ALA A 170 12.27 15.85 8.10
N ASP A 171 13.09 15.61 9.11
CA ASP A 171 13.30 16.48 10.28
C ASP A 171 12.07 16.69 11.20
N LEU A 172 10.95 16.00 10.94
CA LEU A 172 9.76 16.11 11.77
C LEU A 172 9.22 14.74 12.19
N ASP A 173 8.73 13.98 11.22
CA ASP A 173 8.16 12.65 11.41
C ASP A 173 8.97 11.64 10.58
N PHE A 174 10.16 11.28 11.11
CA PHE A 174 11.18 10.52 10.41
C PHE A 174 11.49 9.16 11.04
N ARG A 175 10.67 8.70 12.00
CA ARG A 175 10.85 7.39 12.61
C ARG A 175 10.03 6.32 11.92
N SER A 176 10.68 5.22 11.57
CA SER A 176 10.08 4.14 10.78
C SER A 176 10.43 2.78 11.32
N GLN A 177 9.51 1.82 11.21
CA GLN A 177 9.74 0.39 11.51
C GLN A 177 10.64 -0.28 10.46
N CYS A 178 10.65 0.25 9.23
CA CYS A 178 11.44 -0.25 8.11
C CYS A 178 12.03 0.97 7.36
N PRO A 179 13.26 1.41 7.71
CA PRO A 179 13.81 2.71 7.30
C PRO A 179 14.15 2.80 5.82
N THR A 180 14.06 1.70 5.06
CA THR A 180 14.29 1.68 3.61
C THR A 180 13.15 0.97 2.88
N PHE A 181 12.90 1.34 1.62
CA PHE A 181 11.90 0.67 0.82
C PHE A 181 12.15 -0.84 0.72
N ARG A 182 13.42 -1.23 0.52
CA ARG A 182 13.81 -2.64 0.50
C ARG A 182 13.48 -3.36 1.81
N SER A 183 13.72 -2.75 2.97
CA SER A 183 13.39 -3.39 4.27
C SER A 183 11.89 -3.55 4.47
N CYS A 184 11.07 -2.56 4.07
CA CYS A 184 9.62 -2.68 4.12
C CYS A 184 9.12 -3.81 3.21
N LEU A 185 9.59 -3.88 1.95
CA LEU A 185 9.22 -4.97 1.04
C LEU A 185 9.69 -6.34 1.55
N THR A 186 10.82 -6.40 2.24
CA THR A 186 11.29 -7.66 2.86
C THR A 186 10.32 -8.14 3.93
N LEU A 187 9.79 -7.24 4.78
CA LEU A 187 8.77 -7.59 5.77
C LEU A 187 7.47 -8.07 5.11
N LEU A 188 7.03 -7.41 4.03
CA LEU A 188 5.87 -7.82 3.25
C LEU A 188 6.09 -9.20 2.62
N ARG A 189 7.27 -9.45 2.03
CA ARG A 189 7.64 -10.73 1.43
C ARG A 189 7.62 -11.86 2.45
N GLN A 190 8.28 -11.67 3.61
CA GLN A 190 8.32 -12.66 4.68
C GLN A 190 6.92 -13.04 5.17
N TRP A 191 6.04 -12.04 5.35
CA TRP A 191 4.66 -12.31 5.73
C TRP A 191 3.91 -13.07 4.62
N SER A 192 4.04 -12.66 3.37
CA SER A 192 3.38 -13.31 2.22
C SER A 192 3.88 -14.74 1.98
N ASP A 193 5.13 -15.04 2.29
CA ASP A 193 5.66 -16.41 2.18
C ASP A 193 5.14 -17.31 3.31
N ALA A 194 4.86 -16.74 4.49
CA ALA A 194 4.22 -17.46 5.60
C ALA A 194 2.71 -17.65 5.41
N GLU A 195 2.06 -16.78 4.62
CA GLU A 195 0.62 -16.78 4.35
C GLU A 195 0.36 -16.77 2.82
N PRO A 196 0.82 -17.80 2.08
CA PRO A 196 0.91 -17.74 0.62
C PRO A 196 -0.44 -17.57 -0.10
N ASP A 197 -1.53 -17.87 0.60
CA ASP A 197 -2.89 -17.86 0.08
C ASP A 197 -3.72 -16.62 0.54
N HIS A 198 -3.00 -15.58 0.99
CA HIS A 198 -3.66 -14.33 1.42
C HIS A 198 -4.43 -13.66 0.28
N SER A 199 -5.51 -12.92 0.61
CA SER A 199 -6.15 -12.02 -0.35
C SER A 199 -5.18 -10.91 -0.78
N PRO A 200 -5.35 -10.32 -1.99
CA PRO A 200 -4.41 -9.32 -2.49
C PRO A 200 -4.21 -8.17 -1.51
N VAL A 201 -2.96 -7.69 -1.43
CA VAL A 201 -2.57 -6.54 -0.61
C VAL A 201 -2.28 -5.35 -1.52
N PHE A 202 -2.97 -4.24 -1.29
CA PHE A 202 -2.71 -2.97 -1.96
C PHE A 202 -1.60 -2.23 -1.21
N VAL A 203 -0.55 -1.84 -1.93
CA VAL A 203 0.57 -1.08 -1.38
C VAL A 203 0.55 0.31 -1.98
N LEU A 204 0.13 1.28 -1.19
CA LEU A 204 0.14 2.69 -1.58
C LEU A 204 1.58 3.22 -1.44
N LEU A 205 2.06 3.91 -2.46
CA LEU A 205 3.38 4.50 -2.50
C LEU A 205 3.26 6.01 -2.69
N GLU A 206 3.72 6.79 -1.72
CA GLU A 206 3.77 8.25 -1.84
C GLU A 206 5.20 8.75 -2.04
N PRO A 207 5.58 9.19 -3.26
CA PRO A 207 6.87 9.83 -3.48
C PRO A 207 6.89 11.22 -2.84
N LYS A 208 7.83 11.46 -1.94
CA LYS A 208 8.00 12.76 -1.28
C LYS A 208 8.79 13.71 -2.19
N LEU A 209 8.13 14.75 -2.66
CA LEU A 209 8.62 15.66 -3.71
C LEU A 209 9.35 16.90 -3.15
N SER A 210 9.26 17.12 -1.87
CA SER A 210 9.86 18.29 -1.21
C SER A 210 10.01 18.07 0.30
N GLY A 211 10.88 18.84 0.92
CA GLY A 211 11.14 18.83 2.35
C GLY A 211 11.09 20.21 2.99
N LEU A 212 11.42 20.26 4.26
CA LEU A 212 11.47 21.47 5.05
C LEU A 212 12.69 22.36 4.75
N ASP A 213 13.69 21.82 4.02
CA ASP A 213 14.90 22.53 3.61
C ASP A 213 14.63 23.81 2.81
N ARG A 214 13.51 23.87 2.10
CA ARG A 214 13.09 25.06 1.34
C ARG A 214 12.68 26.24 2.23
N VAL A 215 12.37 25.99 3.49
CA VAL A 215 11.75 26.96 4.40
C VAL A 215 12.36 27.00 5.80
N ILE A 216 13.10 25.96 6.20
CA ILE A 216 13.81 25.87 7.48
C ILE A 216 15.31 25.74 7.23
N PRO A 217 16.12 26.78 7.53
CA PRO A 217 17.57 26.71 7.38
C PRO A 217 18.17 25.54 8.16
N GLY A 218 19.04 24.77 7.50
CA GLY A 218 19.72 23.63 8.10
C GLY A 218 18.91 22.34 8.15
N ALA A 219 17.66 22.34 7.69
CA ALA A 219 16.89 21.10 7.52
C ALA A 219 17.52 20.18 6.46
N SER A 220 17.21 18.89 6.55
CA SER A 220 17.67 17.86 5.61
C SER A 220 17.22 18.18 4.19
N VAL A 221 18.16 18.24 3.26
CA VAL A 221 17.86 18.52 1.85
C VAL A 221 17.22 17.29 1.22
N VAL A 222 15.99 17.44 0.71
CA VAL A 222 15.29 16.37 -0.02
C VAL A 222 15.74 16.40 -1.49
N PRO A 223 16.44 15.34 -1.97
CA PRO A 223 16.82 15.26 -3.38
C PRO A 223 15.59 15.21 -4.31
N PRO A 224 15.72 15.61 -5.58
CA PRO A 224 14.64 15.46 -6.55
C PRO A 224 14.16 14.01 -6.68
N PHE A 225 12.86 13.84 -6.86
CA PHE A 225 12.26 12.56 -7.21
C PHE A 225 12.10 12.53 -8.73
N ASP A 226 13.01 11.88 -9.43
CA ASP A 226 13.07 11.85 -10.89
C ASP A 226 12.92 10.43 -11.45
N LYS A 227 13.21 10.26 -12.74
CA LYS A 227 13.11 8.97 -13.43
C LYS A 227 13.94 7.87 -12.76
N ALA A 228 15.12 8.18 -12.25
CA ALA A 228 16.00 7.19 -11.63
C ALA A 228 15.38 6.61 -10.35
N GLN A 229 14.72 7.42 -9.53
CA GLN A 229 14.01 6.96 -8.35
C GLN A 229 12.81 6.08 -8.70
N PHE A 230 12.06 6.42 -9.75
CA PHE A 230 10.97 5.56 -10.22
C PHE A 230 11.47 4.22 -10.78
N GLU A 231 12.59 4.19 -11.52
CA GLU A 231 13.22 2.94 -11.97
C GLU A 231 13.74 2.10 -10.77
N GLU A 232 14.30 2.75 -9.74
CA GLU A 232 14.72 2.10 -8.51
C GLU A 232 13.55 1.43 -7.78
N ILE A 233 12.35 2.05 -7.79
CA ILE A 233 11.16 1.44 -7.20
C ILE A 233 10.79 0.16 -7.94
N ASP A 234 10.64 0.21 -9.26
CA ASP A 234 10.30 -0.95 -10.07
C ASP A 234 11.32 -2.09 -9.88
N GLU A 235 12.62 -1.76 -9.85
CA GLU A 235 13.68 -2.73 -9.65
C GLU A 235 13.67 -3.33 -8.24
N THR A 236 13.41 -2.50 -7.22
CA THR A 236 13.33 -2.97 -5.84
C THR A 236 12.14 -3.91 -5.65
N ILE A 237 10.98 -3.59 -6.24
CA ILE A 237 9.81 -4.47 -6.23
C ILE A 237 10.14 -5.82 -6.89
N ARG A 238 10.76 -5.80 -8.09
CA ARG A 238 11.13 -7.03 -8.80
C ARG A 238 12.14 -7.87 -8.03
N SER A 239 13.19 -7.23 -7.50
CA SER A 239 14.28 -7.95 -6.83
C SER A 239 13.89 -8.53 -5.47
N VAL A 240 12.97 -7.88 -4.74
CA VAL A 240 12.56 -8.34 -3.40
C VAL A 240 11.37 -9.29 -3.46
N LEU A 241 10.32 -8.94 -4.21
CA LEU A 241 9.09 -9.73 -4.24
C LEU A 241 9.07 -10.79 -5.35
N GLY A 242 9.75 -10.54 -6.48
CA GLY A 242 9.57 -11.33 -7.68
C GLY A 242 8.35 -10.88 -8.49
N ARG A 243 8.37 -11.14 -9.80
CA ARG A 243 7.29 -10.75 -10.73
C ARG A 243 5.98 -11.51 -10.46
N ASP A 244 6.07 -12.72 -10.01
CA ASP A 244 4.95 -13.64 -9.73
C ASP A 244 4.08 -13.17 -8.56
N LYS A 245 4.66 -12.47 -7.58
CA LYS A 245 3.92 -11.91 -6.43
C LYS A 245 3.31 -10.53 -6.68
N VAL A 246 3.41 -9.97 -7.88
CA VAL A 246 2.90 -8.63 -8.20
C VAL A 246 1.88 -8.69 -9.32
N PHE A 247 0.72 -8.09 -9.11
CA PHE A 247 -0.26 -7.81 -10.16
C PHE A 247 0.02 -6.41 -10.72
N THR A 248 0.40 -6.36 -12.00
CA THR A 248 0.91 -5.14 -12.66
C THR A 248 -0.11 -4.50 -13.59
N PRO A 249 0.14 -3.26 -14.05
CA PRO A 249 -0.65 -2.62 -15.09
C PRO A 249 -0.80 -3.46 -16.37
N ASP A 250 0.26 -4.15 -16.81
CA ASP A 250 0.21 -5.02 -18.00
C ASP A 250 -0.70 -6.24 -17.79
N ASP A 251 -0.75 -6.79 -16.58
CA ASP A 251 -1.67 -7.90 -16.27
C ASP A 251 -3.14 -7.46 -16.39
N LEU A 252 -3.46 -6.22 -15.98
CA LEU A 252 -4.80 -5.67 -16.14
C LEU A 252 -5.09 -5.27 -17.58
N ARG A 253 -4.15 -4.57 -18.22
CA ARG A 253 -4.32 -4.05 -19.59
C ARG A 253 -4.53 -5.18 -20.60
N GLY A 254 -3.77 -6.27 -20.46
CA GLY A 254 -3.83 -7.39 -21.39
C GLY A 254 -3.68 -6.92 -22.84
N LYS A 255 -4.68 -7.23 -23.67
CA LYS A 255 -4.71 -6.87 -25.10
C LYS A 255 -5.43 -5.55 -25.40
N LYS A 256 -5.87 -4.81 -24.37
CA LYS A 256 -6.55 -3.52 -24.58
C LYS A 256 -5.57 -2.44 -25.01
N PRO A 257 -6.03 -1.44 -25.77
CA PRO A 257 -5.15 -0.37 -26.26
C PRO A 257 -4.62 0.52 -25.14
N THR A 258 -5.40 0.72 -24.08
CA THR A 258 -4.99 1.51 -22.92
C THR A 258 -5.36 0.78 -21.62
N LEU A 259 -4.67 1.12 -20.54
CA LEU A 259 -5.01 0.59 -19.22
C LEU A 259 -6.43 0.99 -18.80
N GLU A 260 -6.83 2.24 -19.02
CA GLU A 260 -8.19 2.70 -18.71
C GLU A 260 -9.25 1.92 -19.48
N SER A 261 -9.01 1.57 -20.76
CA SER A 261 -9.98 0.78 -21.54
C SER A 261 -10.19 -0.63 -20.97
N ALA A 262 -9.19 -1.22 -20.29
CA ALA A 262 -9.33 -2.48 -19.58
C ALA A 262 -10.16 -2.30 -18.29
N VAL A 263 -9.95 -1.21 -17.56
CA VAL A 263 -10.74 -0.84 -16.37
C VAL A 263 -12.22 -0.68 -16.72
N LEU A 264 -12.51 0.11 -17.74
CA LEU A 264 -13.90 0.36 -18.20
C LEU A 264 -14.55 -0.92 -18.74
N ALA A 265 -13.78 -1.85 -19.29
CA ALA A 265 -14.22 -3.18 -19.67
C ALA A 265 -14.30 -4.17 -18.48
N LYS A 266 -14.03 -3.72 -17.24
CA LYS A 266 -14.11 -4.50 -15.99
C LYS A 266 -13.23 -5.75 -16.01
N GLN A 267 -11.99 -5.64 -16.52
CA GLN A 267 -11.06 -6.77 -16.67
C GLN A 267 -10.18 -7.02 -15.44
N TRP A 268 -10.61 -6.56 -14.27
CA TRP A 268 -9.90 -6.86 -13.03
C TRP A 268 -9.88 -8.38 -12.76
N PRO A 269 -8.77 -8.91 -12.22
CA PRO A 269 -8.69 -10.33 -11.83
C PRO A 269 -9.67 -10.61 -10.70
N THR A 270 -10.07 -11.87 -10.59
CA THR A 270 -10.82 -12.31 -9.41
C THR A 270 -9.91 -12.39 -8.19
N LEU A 271 -10.52 -12.43 -6.97
CA LEU A 271 -9.77 -12.66 -5.73
C LEU A 271 -8.94 -13.94 -5.80
N GLY A 272 -9.51 -15.02 -6.36
CA GLY A 272 -8.80 -16.29 -6.53
C GLY A 272 -7.54 -16.13 -7.40
N GLN A 273 -7.64 -15.41 -8.52
CA GLN A 273 -6.51 -15.14 -9.42
C GLN A 273 -5.45 -14.21 -8.80
N ALA A 274 -5.86 -13.37 -7.86
CA ALA A 274 -4.99 -12.38 -7.21
C ALA A 274 -4.48 -12.81 -5.82
N ARG A 275 -4.76 -14.05 -5.37
CA ARG A 275 -4.21 -14.56 -4.11
C ARG A 275 -2.70 -14.55 -4.12
N GLY A 276 -2.12 -14.23 -2.97
CA GLY A 276 -0.66 -14.15 -2.77
C GLY A 276 0.01 -12.99 -3.49
N LYS A 277 -0.77 -12.04 -4.07
CA LYS A 277 -0.21 -10.94 -4.85
C LYS A 277 -0.32 -9.59 -4.15
N PHE A 278 0.60 -8.71 -4.51
CA PHE A 278 0.62 -7.30 -4.16
C PHE A 278 0.20 -6.45 -5.37
N VAL A 279 -0.49 -5.34 -5.12
CA VAL A 279 -0.89 -4.34 -6.11
C VAL A 279 -0.32 -3.01 -5.67
N PHE A 280 0.67 -2.47 -6.38
CA PHE A 280 1.31 -1.21 -6.04
C PHE A 280 0.59 -0.04 -6.70
N LEU A 281 0.32 1.00 -5.91
CA LEU A 281 -0.49 2.15 -6.31
C LEU A 281 0.23 3.44 -5.89
N PHE A 282 0.74 4.20 -6.85
CA PHE A 282 1.29 5.52 -6.55
C PHE A 282 0.20 6.55 -6.31
N LEU A 283 0.37 7.37 -5.29
CA LEU A 283 -0.48 8.50 -4.97
C LEU A 283 0.34 9.76 -4.71
N VAL A 284 -0.25 10.91 -4.95
CA VAL A 284 0.23 12.25 -4.56
C VAL A 284 -0.99 13.13 -4.35
N PRO A 285 -0.86 14.28 -3.66
CA PRO A 285 -1.92 15.29 -3.65
C PRO A 285 -2.41 15.61 -5.07
N ALA A 286 -3.73 15.78 -5.25
CA ALA A 286 -4.36 15.86 -6.58
C ALA A 286 -3.79 16.96 -7.49
N MET A 287 -3.22 18.02 -6.90
CA MET A 287 -2.53 19.11 -7.62
C MET A 287 -1.15 18.71 -8.17
N ASN A 288 -0.59 17.58 -7.75
CA ASN A 288 0.77 17.15 -8.07
C ASN A 288 0.84 15.96 -9.06
N LEU A 289 -0.25 15.63 -9.76
CA LEU A 289 -0.27 14.47 -10.69
C LEU A 289 0.82 14.52 -11.76
N GLN A 290 1.29 15.70 -12.13
CA GLN A 290 2.42 15.89 -13.05
C GLN A 290 3.74 15.28 -12.53
N ALA A 291 3.86 14.99 -11.23
CA ALA A 291 5.01 14.30 -10.66
C ALA A 291 5.23 12.90 -11.25
N PHE A 292 4.19 12.28 -11.82
CA PHE A 292 4.30 10.98 -12.47
C PHE A 292 4.77 11.05 -13.93
N ALA A 293 4.99 12.25 -14.50
CA ALA A 293 5.45 12.39 -15.89
C ALA A 293 6.73 11.58 -16.20
N PRO A 294 7.78 11.54 -15.33
CA PRO A 294 8.95 10.71 -15.55
C PRO A 294 8.66 9.20 -15.56
N TYR A 295 7.67 8.76 -14.76
CA TYR A 295 7.26 7.35 -14.71
C TYR A 295 6.47 6.92 -15.96
N LEU A 296 5.71 7.85 -16.53
CA LEU A 296 4.87 7.66 -17.72
C LEU A 296 5.63 7.87 -19.04
N GLU A 297 6.86 8.41 -19.00
CA GLU A 297 7.63 8.73 -20.20
C GLU A 297 7.82 7.50 -21.10
N GLY A 298 7.30 7.58 -22.34
CA GLY A 298 7.31 6.49 -23.32
C GLY A 298 6.40 5.29 -22.97
N ARG A 299 5.59 5.39 -21.92
CA ARG A 299 4.75 4.32 -21.37
C ARG A 299 3.37 4.84 -20.97
N PRO A 300 2.58 5.35 -21.91
CA PRO A 300 1.32 6.08 -21.60
C PRO A 300 0.26 5.21 -20.92
N SER A 301 0.37 3.88 -20.98
CA SER A 301 -0.49 2.92 -20.28
C SER A 301 0.29 2.08 -19.27
N LEU A 302 1.42 2.60 -18.76
CA LEU A 302 2.30 1.95 -17.77
C LEU A 302 2.91 0.64 -18.27
N GLU A 303 3.23 0.56 -19.57
CA GLU A 303 3.83 -0.63 -20.19
C GLU A 303 5.14 -1.03 -19.47
N GLY A 304 5.21 -2.26 -18.96
CA GLY A 304 6.38 -2.81 -18.25
C GLY A 304 6.62 -2.26 -16.85
N ARG A 305 5.73 -1.40 -16.33
CA ARG A 305 5.81 -0.84 -14.97
C ARG A 305 5.30 -1.84 -13.92
N MET A 306 5.79 -1.69 -12.68
CA MET A 306 5.39 -2.53 -11.56
C MET A 306 4.22 -1.95 -10.76
N ALA A 307 3.97 -0.64 -10.87
CA ALA A 307 2.95 0.06 -10.11
C ALA A 307 1.98 0.83 -11.01
N PHE A 308 0.73 0.91 -10.56
CA PHE A 308 -0.27 1.81 -11.10
C PHE A 308 -0.01 3.22 -10.60
N VAL A 309 -0.45 4.24 -11.33
CA VAL A 309 -0.42 5.63 -10.85
C VAL A 309 -1.84 6.19 -10.74
N GLN A 310 -2.00 7.09 -9.78
CA GLN A 310 -3.21 7.89 -9.65
C GLN A 310 -3.44 8.71 -10.92
N GLY A 311 -4.69 8.73 -11.40
CA GLY A 311 -5.07 9.48 -12.58
C GLY A 311 -6.48 10.04 -12.51
N LYS A 312 -6.90 10.66 -13.61
CA LYS A 312 -8.27 11.16 -13.83
C LYS A 312 -8.91 10.38 -14.98
N PRO A 313 -10.24 10.25 -15.01
CA PRO A 313 -10.94 9.64 -16.15
C PRO A 313 -10.51 10.30 -17.47
N GLY A 314 -10.30 9.47 -18.51
CA GLY A 314 -9.83 9.90 -19.83
C GLY A 314 -8.31 9.85 -20.03
N MET A 315 -7.50 9.59 -18.99
CA MET A 315 -6.06 9.36 -19.14
C MET A 315 -5.78 7.89 -19.41
N ALA A 316 -4.93 7.58 -20.39
CA ALA A 316 -4.65 6.20 -20.83
C ALA A 316 -4.18 5.25 -19.71
N HIS A 317 -3.55 5.77 -18.67
CA HIS A 317 -3.03 5.02 -17.51
C HIS A 317 -3.98 4.92 -16.34
N THR A 318 -5.17 5.54 -16.36
CA THR A 318 -6.02 5.61 -15.16
C THR A 318 -6.69 4.28 -14.86
N ALA A 319 -6.28 3.69 -13.73
CA ALA A 319 -6.93 2.55 -13.11
C ALA A 319 -7.24 2.82 -11.63
N PHE A 320 -6.57 3.81 -11.04
CA PHE A 320 -6.63 4.16 -9.64
C PHE A 320 -6.91 5.66 -9.45
N MET A 321 -7.78 5.98 -8.51
CA MET A 321 -8.17 7.34 -8.14
C MET A 321 -8.11 7.54 -6.64
N LEU A 322 -7.78 8.76 -6.20
CA LEU A 322 -7.69 9.16 -4.81
C LEU A 322 -8.74 10.21 -4.48
N PHE A 323 -9.50 9.96 -3.41
CA PHE A 323 -10.45 10.91 -2.82
C PHE A 323 -10.38 10.79 -1.29
N ASP A 324 -9.62 11.65 -0.64
CA ASP A 324 -9.39 11.53 0.80
C ASP A 324 -10.63 11.85 1.65
N ASN A 325 -11.58 12.62 1.12
CA ASN A 325 -12.75 13.06 1.85
C ASN A 325 -14.05 12.49 1.28
N ALA A 326 -14.52 11.38 1.81
CA ALA A 326 -15.79 10.77 1.40
C ALA A 326 -17.04 11.56 1.85
N LEU A 327 -16.90 12.50 2.79
CA LEU A 327 -18.02 13.38 3.17
C LEU A 327 -18.37 14.35 2.02
N THR A 328 -17.36 14.87 1.33
CA THR A 328 -17.52 15.82 0.22
C THR A 328 -17.62 15.11 -1.14
N HIS A 329 -16.85 14.02 -1.34
CA HIS A 329 -16.71 13.33 -2.63
C HIS A 329 -17.43 11.97 -2.71
N GLY A 330 -18.37 11.70 -1.81
CA GLY A 330 -19.10 10.41 -1.82
C GLY A 330 -19.79 10.06 -3.16
N PRO A 331 -20.47 11.00 -3.84
CA PRO A 331 -21.05 10.75 -5.17
C PRO A 331 -20.02 10.43 -6.24
N GLU A 332 -18.91 11.16 -6.31
CA GLU A 332 -17.81 10.98 -7.26
C GLU A 332 -17.09 9.63 -7.03
N ILE A 333 -16.87 9.25 -5.77
CA ILE A 333 -16.34 7.93 -5.40
C ILE A 333 -17.25 6.84 -5.95
N ARG A 334 -18.56 6.89 -5.69
CA ARG A 334 -19.50 5.88 -6.17
C ARG A 334 -19.55 5.80 -7.70
N ASP A 335 -19.47 6.94 -8.39
CA ASP A 335 -19.43 6.98 -9.86
C ASP A 335 -18.14 6.31 -10.39
N ALA A 336 -16.98 6.66 -9.85
CA ALA A 336 -15.69 6.05 -10.20
C ALA A 336 -15.71 4.53 -9.98
N VAL A 337 -16.18 4.09 -8.82
CA VAL A 337 -16.31 2.67 -8.47
C VAL A 337 -17.21 1.91 -9.45
N ARG A 338 -18.39 2.46 -9.81
CA ARG A 338 -19.30 1.84 -10.79
C ARG A 338 -18.68 1.74 -12.18
N LYS A 339 -17.86 2.71 -12.58
CA LYS A 339 -17.11 2.68 -13.84
C LYS A 339 -15.99 1.64 -13.84
N GLY A 340 -15.57 1.13 -12.68
CA GLY A 340 -14.57 0.07 -12.55
C GLY A 340 -13.23 0.52 -12.02
N TYR A 341 -13.03 1.80 -11.72
CA TYR A 341 -11.77 2.27 -11.12
C TYR A 341 -11.60 1.75 -9.69
N LEU A 342 -10.35 1.51 -9.30
CA LEU A 342 -9.99 1.41 -7.89
C LEU A 342 -10.00 2.80 -7.26
N VAL A 343 -10.56 2.91 -6.08
CA VAL A 343 -10.63 4.17 -5.33
C VAL A 343 -10.11 3.96 -3.92
N ARG A 344 -9.23 4.86 -3.47
CA ARG A 344 -8.85 4.98 -2.06
C ARG A 344 -9.52 6.21 -1.45
N THR A 345 -9.99 6.06 -0.20
CA THR A 345 -10.44 7.15 0.66
C THR A 345 -9.90 6.99 2.08
N ARG A 346 -10.08 8.00 2.94
CA ARG A 346 -9.66 7.96 4.34
C ARG A 346 -10.87 7.97 5.29
N ALA A 347 -10.78 7.15 6.34
CA ALA A 347 -11.77 7.10 7.42
C ALA A 347 -11.53 8.18 8.49
N ASP A 348 -10.30 8.66 8.59
CA ASP A 348 -9.85 9.70 9.51
C ASP A 348 -8.72 10.50 8.88
N ILE A 349 -8.61 11.78 9.24
CA ILE A 349 -7.58 12.69 8.74
C ILE A 349 -7.07 13.54 9.91
N ASP A 350 -5.76 13.76 9.95
CA ASP A 350 -5.07 14.64 10.90
C ASP A 350 -5.40 14.31 12.38
N THR A 351 -5.68 13.04 12.66
CA THR A 351 -6.07 12.55 14.00
C THR A 351 -7.36 13.15 14.56
N ALA A 352 -7.93 14.15 13.91
CA ALA A 352 -9.02 14.98 14.45
C ALA A 352 -10.31 14.20 14.67
N ASP A 353 -10.66 13.29 13.76
CA ASP A 353 -11.88 12.47 13.87
C ASP A 353 -11.76 11.50 15.06
N ALA A 354 -10.61 10.83 15.20
CA ALA A 354 -10.36 9.91 16.32
C ALA A 354 -10.29 10.62 17.68
N ARG A 355 -9.60 11.77 17.77
CA ARG A 355 -9.54 12.56 19.02
C ARG A 355 -10.92 12.99 19.51
N ARG A 356 -11.82 13.35 18.58
CA ARG A 356 -13.20 13.74 18.90
C ARG A 356 -14.16 12.57 19.05
N ASN A 357 -13.70 11.34 18.77
CA ASN A 357 -14.55 10.15 18.64
C ASN A 357 -15.71 10.38 17.65
N ASP A 358 -15.43 11.04 16.54
CA ASP A 358 -16.41 11.41 15.52
C ASP A 358 -16.44 10.39 14.38
N PRO A 359 -17.48 9.56 14.27
CA PRO A 359 -17.52 8.48 13.28
C PRO A 359 -17.94 8.92 11.87
N ARG A 360 -18.37 10.17 11.66
CA ARG A 360 -19.03 10.61 10.43
C ARG A 360 -18.20 10.37 9.18
N ARG A 361 -16.89 10.70 9.21
CA ARG A 361 -15.99 10.46 8.07
C ARG A 361 -15.78 8.96 7.84
N ARG A 362 -15.52 8.20 8.92
CA ARG A 362 -15.41 6.74 8.87
C ARG A 362 -16.62 6.10 8.20
N ASP A 363 -17.82 6.45 8.65
CA ASP A 363 -19.06 5.87 8.17
C ASP A 363 -19.31 6.27 6.71
N ALA A 364 -19.02 7.51 6.33
CA ALA A 364 -19.09 7.97 4.95
C ALA A 364 -18.07 7.22 4.07
N ALA A 365 -16.83 7.05 4.52
CA ALA A 365 -15.79 6.31 3.81
C ALA A 365 -16.20 4.86 3.57
N LEU A 366 -16.65 4.16 4.61
CA LEU A 366 -17.13 2.78 4.53
C LEU A 366 -18.36 2.62 3.62
N ALA A 367 -19.26 3.60 3.59
CA ALA A 367 -20.49 3.59 2.77
C ALA A 367 -20.27 4.09 1.34
N SER A 368 -19.10 4.71 1.04
CA SER A 368 -18.84 5.32 -0.26
C SER A 368 -18.69 4.30 -1.39
N GLY A 369 -18.30 3.07 -1.08
CA GLY A 369 -17.96 2.04 -2.03
C GLY A 369 -16.49 2.08 -2.50
N ALA A 370 -15.65 2.99 -1.97
CA ALA A 370 -14.22 2.93 -2.20
C ALA A 370 -13.68 1.56 -1.81
N GLN A 371 -12.81 0.98 -2.64
CA GLN A 371 -12.24 -0.34 -2.38
C GLN A 371 -11.20 -0.31 -1.27
N ILE A 372 -10.51 0.81 -1.09
CA ILE A 372 -9.49 0.97 -0.05
C ILE A 372 -9.93 2.08 0.91
N VAL A 373 -10.10 1.74 2.19
CA VAL A 373 -10.42 2.68 3.25
C VAL A 373 -9.27 2.68 4.23
N SER A 374 -8.46 3.75 4.23
CA SER A 374 -7.29 3.90 5.12
C SER A 374 -7.68 4.55 6.44
N THR A 375 -7.02 4.13 7.53
CA THR A 375 -7.19 4.65 8.89
C THR A 375 -5.87 4.64 9.64
N ASP A 376 -5.75 5.49 10.66
CA ASP A 376 -4.67 5.42 11.64
C ASP A 376 -5.07 4.64 12.92
N TYR A 377 -6.34 4.17 13.01
CA TYR A 377 -6.91 3.60 14.24
C TYR A 377 -7.62 2.27 13.98
N LEU A 378 -6.87 1.17 14.04
CA LEU A 378 -7.40 -0.19 13.79
C LEU A 378 -8.15 -0.79 14.97
N THR A 379 -7.89 -0.34 16.19
CA THR A 379 -8.38 -0.94 17.44
C THR A 379 -8.97 0.08 18.41
N ALA A 380 -9.90 -0.36 19.26
CA ALA A 380 -10.38 0.42 20.40
C ALA A 380 -10.03 -0.32 21.72
N PRO A 381 -9.75 0.41 22.80
CA PRO A 381 -9.55 1.85 22.81
C PRO A 381 -8.32 2.25 21.99
N ASN A 382 -8.41 3.40 21.30
CA ASN A 382 -7.27 3.98 20.60
C ASN A 382 -6.33 4.73 21.57
N ILE A 383 -5.30 5.39 21.04
CA ILE A 383 -4.31 6.13 21.85
C ILE A 383 -4.91 7.29 22.66
N TYR A 384 -6.13 7.75 22.33
CA TYR A 384 -6.89 8.78 23.06
C TYR A 384 -7.83 8.18 24.12
N GLY A 385 -7.83 6.85 24.30
CA GLY A 385 -8.65 6.16 25.28
C GLY A 385 -10.15 6.12 24.95
N ASN A 386 -10.55 6.40 23.73
CA ASN A 386 -11.94 6.38 23.28
C ASN A 386 -12.25 5.22 22.31
N GLY A 387 -13.52 5.10 21.89
CA GLY A 387 -14.02 3.99 21.09
C GLY A 387 -13.84 4.14 19.57
N TYR A 388 -13.18 5.19 19.07
CA TYR A 388 -12.98 5.33 17.63
C TYR A 388 -12.05 4.27 17.07
N GLN A 389 -12.54 3.54 16.08
CA GLN A 389 -11.76 2.51 15.37
C GLN A 389 -12.33 2.25 13.97
N VAL A 390 -11.50 1.68 13.11
CA VAL A 390 -11.87 1.04 11.84
C VAL A 390 -11.29 -0.37 11.84
N ALA A 391 -12.04 -1.33 12.34
CA ALA A 391 -11.58 -2.70 12.46
C ALA A 391 -11.40 -3.36 11.07
N PRO A 392 -10.30 -4.08 10.83
CA PRO A 392 -10.13 -4.86 9.62
C PRO A 392 -11.15 -5.98 9.51
N TYR A 393 -11.53 -6.37 8.30
CA TYR A 393 -12.42 -7.50 8.07
C TYR A 393 -11.69 -8.82 8.36
N SER A 394 -12.37 -9.78 9.01
CA SER A 394 -11.78 -11.07 9.41
C SER A 394 -11.18 -11.87 8.25
N LYS A 395 -11.76 -11.74 7.04
CA LYS A 395 -11.23 -12.34 5.80
C LYS A 395 -10.23 -11.43 5.07
N GLY A 396 -9.92 -10.25 5.62
CA GLY A 396 -9.15 -9.19 4.98
C GLY A 396 -9.95 -8.33 3.99
N TRP A 397 -11.21 -8.66 3.73
CA TRP A 397 -12.07 -7.91 2.80
C TRP A 397 -13.54 -8.15 3.11
N ARG A 398 -14.38 -7.25 2.62
CA ARG A 398 -15.82 -7.46 2.49
C ARG A 398 -16.28 -7.21 1.04
N CYS A 399 -17.42 -7.78 0.67
CA CYS A 399 -18.05 -7.52 -0.61
C CYS A 399 -18.47 -6.04 -0.71
N ASN A 400 -18.25 -5.43 -1.87
CA ASN A 400 -18.62 -4.05 -2.15
C ASN A 400 -20.02 -3.99 -2.78
N SER A 401 -21.02 -3.65 -1.98
CA SER A 401 -22.43 -3.59 -2.39
C SER A 401 -22.75 -2.55 -3.46
N VAL A 402 -21.83 -1.61 -3.75
CA VAL A 402 -22.01 -0.61 -4.82
C VAL A 402 -21.88 -1.23 -6.21
N VAL A 403 -21.09 -2.31 -6.35
CA VAL A 403 -20.76 -2.93 -7.65
C VAL A 403 -20.98 -4.44 -7.71
N ALA A 404 -21.30 -5.10 -6.60
CA ALA A 404 -21.56 -6.53 -6.55
C ALA A 404 -22.83 -6.85 -5.78
N LYS A 405 -23.51 -7.94 -6.19
CA LYS A 405 -24.54 -8.56 -5.36
C LYS A 405 -23.83 -9.48 -4.36
N CYS A 406 -23.81 -9.06 -3.11
CA CYS A 406 -23.21 -9.83 -2.05
C CYS A 406 -24.27 -10.79 -1.50
N ALA A 407 -24.07 -12.09 -1.63
CA ALA A 407 -24.82 -13.06 -0.86
C ALA A 407 -24.41 -12.90 0.62
N ASP A 408 -25.40 -12.79 1.48
CA ASP A 408 -25.33 -12.55 2.93
C ASP A 408 -23.96 -12.33 3.56
N ASN A 409 -23.77 -11.10 3.96
CA ASN A 409 -22.87 -10.55 4.97
C ASN A 409 -21.94 -11.56 5.66
N GLY A 410 -20.71 -11.67 5.15
CA GLY A 410 -19.63 -12.11 6.00
C GLY A 410 -19.55 -11.17 7.20
N GLY A 411 -20.10 -11.64 8.33
CA GLY A 411 -20.24 -11.04 9.62
C GLY A 411 -19.59 -9.67 9.85
N ILE A 412 -20.43 -8.65 9.84
CA ILE A 412 -20.18 -7.46 10.64
C ILE A 412 -20.83 -7.78 11.98
N SER A 413 -20.06 -8.21 12.97
CA SER A 413 -20.44 -7.92 14.34
C SER A 413 -20.26 -6.40 14.48
N ASN A 414 -21.38 -5.67 14.40
CA ASN A 414 -21.39 -4.31 14.92
C ASN A 414 -20.99 -4.39 16.39
N PRO A 415 -20.08 -3.50 16.84
CA PRO A 415 -19.81 -3.34 18.26
C PRO A 415 -21.04 -2.85 19.01
#